data_44ff8cc3e9594ba9a7e4643013b5d800
#
_entry.id   44ff8cc3e9594ba9a7e4643013b5d800
#
_cell.length_a   1.000
_cell.length_b   1.000
_cell.length_c   1.000
_cell.angle_alpha   90.00
_cell.angle_beta   90.00
_cell.angle_gamma   90.00
#
_symmetry.space_group_name_H-M   'P 1'
#
loop_
_entity.id
_entity.type
_entity.pdbx_description
1 polymer ?
#
loop_
_entity_poly.entity_id
_entity_poly.type
_entity_poly.pdbx_seq_one_letter_code
_entity_poly.pdbx_strand_id
1 'polypeptide(L)'
;VTQSACQYGVGGRSLRGCSGIAALLLVIASTAGCTSTGLVEVETSFPAPLVESLPLRAGVFFPEELRGFTHSETIPQHSQWHFELGGASIELFNPVFSALFDQVTLLEQLPAGEQAAYLDLIVAPQLERFEFDIPRNRDVKFVEVWMQYRLYVYTPDGTPIAEWPVTGYGKSPASGSMPRNSLHDATVRAMREAGATISIRFASQPDVRDWLQEKSNAKTIVNAGG
;
A
#
# COMPACT_ATOMS: atom_id res chain seq x y z
N VAL A 1 29.94 20.56 89.00
CA VAL A 1 30.81 19.43 89.10
C VAL A 1 30.99 18.84 87.66
N THR A 2 32.08 19.25 87.07
CA THR A 2 33.19 18.49 86.46
C THR A 2 32.91 17.65 85.20
N GLN A 3 33.56 18.09 84.14
CA GLN A 3 34.52 17.35 83.30
C GLN A 3 33.91 16.37 82.30
N SER A 4 34.41 16.16 81.09
CA SER A 4 35.65 16.40 80.39
C SER A 4 35.47 15.97 78.95
N ALA A 5 36.13 16.66 78.08
CA ALA A 5 36.61 16.44 76.75
C ALA A 5 36.69 14.98 76.21
N CYS A 6 36.44 14.80 74.98
CA CYS A 6 37.36 14.13 74.02
C CYS A 6 37.08 14.57 72.61
N GLN A 7 38.05 15.25 72.01
CA GLN A 7 38.19 15.49 70.57
C GLN A 7 38.64 14.21 69.91
N TYR A 8 37.99 13.83 68.80
CA TYR A 8 38.58 13.01 67.78
C TYR A 8 38.36 13.65 66.40
N GLY A 9 39.43 14.13 65.82
CA GLY A 9 39.50 14.57 64.50
C GLY A 9 39.44 13.33 63.58
N VAL A 10 38.58 13.41 62.55
CA VAL A 10 38.60 12.45 61.43
C VAL A 10 38.74 13.30 60.16
N GLY A 11 39.82 12.98 59.46
CA GLY A 11 40.32 13.65 58.31
C GLY A 11 39.32 13.71 57.13
N GLY A 12 39.29 14.91 56.51
CA GLY A 12 38.59 15.14 55.29
C GLY A 12 39.18 14.35 54.11
N ARG A 13 38.47 13.36 53.66
CA ARG A 13 38.69 12.74 52.37
C ARG A 13 37.80 13.47 51.34
N SER A 14 38.45 14.23 50.48
CA SER A 14 37.80 14.95 49.39
C SER A 14 37.11 14.00 48.40
N LEU A 15 35.77 13.99 48.41
CA LEU A 15 34.91 13.35 47.41
C LEU A 15 34.86 14.19 46.14
N ARG A 16 36.01 14.51 45.51
CA ARG A 16 36.05 15.28 44.27
C ARG A 16 35.99 14.45 42.99
N GLY A 17 35.93 13.12 43.07
CA GLY A 17 35.98 12.21 41.92
C GLY A 17 34.62 11.77 41.35
N CYS A 18 33.55 11.74 42.16
CA CYS A 18 32.26 11.18 41.71
C CYS A 18 31.36 12.14 40.93
N SER A 19 31.53 13.46 41.08
CA SER A 19 30.69 14.43 40.35
C SER A 19 30.92 14.48 38.83
N GLY A 20 32.17 14.20 38.38
CA GLY A 20 32.50 14.22 36.97
C GLY A 20 31.92 13.03 36.18
N ILE A 21 31.90 11.85 36.77
CA ILE A 21 31.38 10.63 36.12
C ILE A 21 29.86 10.67 36.07
N ALA A 22 29.18 11.17 37.09
CA ALA A 22 27.74 11.35 37.08
C ALA A 22 27.27 12.40 36.02
N ALA A 23 28.00 13.47 35.87
CA ALA A 23 27.73 14.49 34.80
C ALA A 23 27.98 13.94 33.40
N LEU A 24 29.01 13.12 33.20
CA LEU A 24 29.31 12.49 31.91
C LEU A 24 28.25 11.45 31.52
N LEU A 25 27.76 10.65 32.47
CA LEU A 25 26.67 9.69 32.23
C LEU A 25 25.33 10.36 31.91
N LEU A 26 25.04 11.53 32.50
CA LEU A 26 23.83 12.30 32.22
C LEU A 26 23.84 12.89 30.81
N VAL A 27 25.00 13.31 30.28
CA VAL A 27 25.14 13.83 28.92
C VAL A 27 24.97 12.75 27.86
N ILE A 28 25.42 11.52 28.14
CA ILE A 28 25.26 10.39 27.20
C ILE A 28 23.79 9.93 27.10
N ALA A 29 23.02 10.04 28.17
CA ALA A 29 21.61 9.66 28.20
C ALA A 29 20.70 10.62 27.40
N SER A 30 21.13 11.84 27.12
CA SER A 30 20.35 12.86 26.37
C SER A 30 20.45 12.74 24.83
N THR A 31 21.25 11.80 24.28
CA THR A 31 21.38 11.60 22.83
C THR A 31 20.46 10.51 22.27
N ALA A 32 19.54 9.95 23.06
CA ALA A 32 18.48 9.11 22.54
C ALA A 32 17.50 9.96 21.73
N GLY A 33 17.82 10.25 20.48
CA GLY A 33 16.96 10.95 19.55
C GLY A 33 15.68 10.12 19.35
N CYS A 34 14.52 10.68 19.70
CA CYS A 34 13.23 10.10 19.36
C CYS A 34 13.05 10.14 17.84
N THR A 35 13.21 9.02 17.17
CA THR A 35 12.77 8.88 15.78
C THR A 35 11.24 8.79 15.80
N SER A 36 10.54 9.80 15.28
CA SER A 36 9.09 9.73 15.15
C SER A 36 8.75 8.86 13.94
N THR A 37 7.90 7.86 14.14
CA THR A 37 7.38 7.00 13.06
C THR A 37 6.01 7.51 12.64
N GLY A 38 5.82 7.79 11.36
CA GLY A 38 4.53 8.11 10.76
C GLY A 38 3.89 6.85 10.20
N LEU A 39 2.84 6.33 10.84
CA LEU A 39 2.01 5.27 10.27
C LEU A 39 0.93 5.90 9.40
N VAL A 40 0.79 5.45 8.16
CA VAL A 40 -0.27 5.84 7.22
C VAL A 40 -1.10 4.58 6.92
N GLU A 41 -2.18 4.43 7.66
CA GLU A 41 -3.21 3.44 7.36
C GLU A 41 -4.15 4.03 6.32
N VAL A 42 -4.37 3.32 5.22
CA VAL A 42 -5.29 3.74 4.16
C VAL A 42 -6.61 3.00 4.34
N GLU A 43 -7.39 3.49 5.28
CA GLU A 43 -8.77 3.03 5.46
C GLU A 43 -9.71 3.95 4.69
N THR A 44 -10.31 3.44 3.61
CA THR A 44 -11.28 4.21 2.83
C THR A 44 -12.16 3.27 2.02
N SER A 45 -13.38 3.71 1.74
CA SER A 45 -14.23 3.05 0.76
C SER A 45 -14.02 3.66 -0.62
N PHE A 46 -13.93 2.81 -1.63
CA PHE A 46 -13.84 3.26 -3.01
C PHE A 46 -15.21 3.11 -3.68
N PRO A 47 -15.72 4.16 -4.35
CA PRO A 47 -16.97 4.04 -5.09
C PRO A 47 -16.77 3.09 -6.28
N ALA A 48 -17.83 2.33 -6.59
CA ALA A 48 -17.85 1.54 -7.81
C ALA A 48 -17.79 2.46 -9.05
N PRO A 49 -16.95 2.14 -10.04
CA PRO A 49 -16.90 2.91 -11.28
C PRO A 49 -18.20 2.76 -12.07
N LEU A 50 -18.58 3.82 -12.78
CA LEU A 50 -19.73 3.81 -13.68
C LEU A 50 -19.26 3.40 -15.08
N VAL A 51 -19.21 2.10 -15.33
CA VAL A 51 -18.80 1.51 -16.61
C VAL A 51 -19.84 0.48 -17.06
N GLU A 52 -19.87 0.17 -18.36
CA GLU A 52 -20.65 -0.94 -18.87
C GLU A 52 -19.97 -2.26 -18.47
N SER A 53 -20.73 -3.16 -17.85
CA SER A 53 -20.20 -4.44 -17.42
C SER A 53 -19.96 -5.35 -18.63
N LEU A 54 -18.89 -6.11 -18.56
CA LEU A 54 -18.61 -7.19 -19.51
C LEU A 54 -19.44 -8.42 -19.13
N PRO A 55 -20.11 -9.10 -20.09
CA PRO A 55 -20.94 -10.28 -19.81
C PRO A 55 -20.07 -11.52 -19.57
N LEU A 56 -19.20 -11.42 -18.57
CA LEU A 56 -18.22 -12.43 -18.19
C LEU A 56 -18.32 -12.76 -16.69
N ARG A 57 -18.03 -14.01 -16.38
CA ARG A 57 -17.86 -14.51 -15.02
C ARG A 57 -16.38 -14.50 -14.68
N ALA A 58 -15.95 -13.60 -13.84
CA ALA A 58 -14.55 -13.42 -13.47
C ALA A 58 -14.24 -14.05 -12.12
N GLY A 59 -13.14 -14.82 -12.07
CA GLY A 59 -12.45 -15.11 -10.83
C GLY A 59 -11.54 -13.95 -10.45
N VAL A 60 -11.50 -13.58 -9.17
CA VAL A 60 -10.57 -12.58 -8.65
C VAL A 60 -9.67 -13.25 -7.63
N PHE A 61 -8.38 -13.22 -7.88
CA PHE A 61 -7.36 -13.74 -6.99
C PHE A 61 -6.48 -12.61 -6.47
N PHE A 62 -6.44 -12.45 -5.15
CA PHE A 62 -5.52 -11.53 -4.51
C PHE A 62 -4.30 -12.29 -3.98
N PRO A 63 -3.12 -12.17 -4.63
CA PRO A 63 -1.90 -12.80 -4.16
C PRO A 63 -1.51 -12.36 -2.74
N GLU A 64 -0.79 -13.19 -2.02
CA GLU A 64 -0.32 -12.88 -0.65
C GLU A 64 0.57 -11.63 -0.64
N GLU A 65 1.37 -11.44 -1.68
CA GLU A 65 2.22 -10.27 -1.88
C GLU A 65 1.41 -8.97 -1.95
N LEU A 66 0.20 -9.02 -2.51
CA LEU A 66 -0.72 -7.88 -2.50
C LEU A 66 -1.38 -7.71 -1.12
N ARG A 67 -1.88 -8.81 -0.54
CA ARG A 67 -2.62 -8.78 0.74
C ARG A 67 -1.77 -8.22 1.87
N GLY A 68 -0.50 -8.62 1.92
CA GLY A 68 0.47 -8.20 2.92
C GLY A 68 1.33 -7.02 2.51
N PHE A 69 1.00 -6.29 1.44
CA PHE A 69 1.87 -5.23 0.93
C PHE A 69 1.99 -4.08 1.93
N THR A 70 3.22 -3.84 2.34
CA THR A 70 3.60 -2.68 3.16
C THR A 70 4.79 -1.97 2.52
N HIS A 71 4.91 -0.68 2.75
CA HIS A 71 6.06 0.12 2.33
C HIS A 71 6.61 0.89 3.52
N SER A 72 7.94 0.85 3.69
CA SER A 72 8.62 1.60 4.76
C SER A 72 9.78 2.39 4.19
N GLU A 73 9.83 3.66 4.49
CA GLU A 73 10.89 4.55 4.05
C GLU A 73 11.29 5.53 5.15
N THR A 74 12.61 5.76 5.28
CA THR A 74 13.17 6.76 6.20
C THR A 74 13.65 7.94 5.38
N ILE A 75 13.01 9.08 5.55
CA ILE A 75 13.43 10.33 4.93
C ILE A 75 14.44 11.01 5.86
N PRO A 76 15.69 11.27 5.41
CA PRO A 76 16.72 11.93 6.21
C PRO A 76 16.22 13.26 6.79
N GLN A 77 16.47 13.49 8.08
CA GLN A 77 16.04 14.69 8.85
C GLN A 77 14.51 14.84 9.03
N HIS A 78 13.73 13.85 8.59
CA HIS A 78 12.30 13.75 8.83
C HIS A 78 11.98 12.55 9.68
N SER A 79 10.91 11.83 9.35
CA SER A 79 10.43 10.68 10.10
C SER A 79 10.57 9.41 9.27
N GLN A 80 10.54 8.28 9.94
CA GLN A 80 10.27 7.01 9.27
C GLN A 80 8.78 6.94 8.94
N TRP A 81 8.47 6.58 7.71
CA TRP A 81 7.11 6.39 7.23
C TRP A 81 6.83 4.92 6.97
N HIS A 82 5.64 4.50 7.35
CA HIS A 82 5.15 3.15 7.13
C HIS A 82 3.74 3.22 6.56
N PHE A 83 3.52 2.50 5.45
CA PHE A 83 2.23 2.43 4.75
C PHE A 83 1.74 1.00 4.73
N GLU A 84 0.49 0.79 5.07
CA GLU A 84 -0.22 -0.49 4.92
C GLU A 84 -1.19 -0.35 3.74
N LEU A 85 -0.86 -1.01 2.62
CA LEU A 85 -1.55 -0.82 1.34
C LEU A 85 -2.30 -2.07 0.86
N GLY A 86 -2.04 -3.23 1.47
CA GLY A 86 -2.65 -4.49 1.04
C GLY A 86 -4.16 -4.49 1.20
N GLY A 87 -4.65 -4.17 2.40
CA GLY A 87 -6.08 -4.07 2.68
C GLY A 87 -6.77 -3.03 1.80
N ALA A 88 -6.18 -1.83 1.70
CA ALA A 88 -6.70 -0.76 0.85
C ALA A 88 -6.78 -1.15 -0.63
N SER A 89 -5.82 -1.93 -1.12
CA SER A 89 -5.83 -2.43 -2.51
C SER A 89 -6.99 -3.40 -2.73
N ILE A 90 -7.30 -4.28 -1.78
CA ILE A 90 -8.47 -5.17 -1.87
C ILE A 90 -9.76 -4.36 -1.88
N GLU A 91 -9.88 -3.35 -1.00
CA GLU A 91 -11.03 -2.43 -0.95
C GLU A 91 -11.20 -1.63 -2.24
N LEU A 92 -10.10 -1.31 -2.95
CA LEU A 92 -10.15 -0.71 -4.28
C LEU A 92 -10.68 -1.68 -5.34
N PHE A 93 -10.10 -2.88 -5.40
CA PHE A 93 -10.35 -3.79 -6.52
C PHE A 93 -11.71 -4.49 -6.43
N ASN A 94 -12.26 -4.71 -5.23
CA ASN A 94 -13.57 -5.29 -5.07
C ASN A 94 -14.66 -4.53 -5.85
N PRO A 95 -14.91 -3.23 -5.64
CA PRO A 95 -15.90 -2.49 -6.41
C PRO A 95 -15.53 -2.31 -7.89
N VAL A 96 -14.22 -2.23 -8.22
CA VAL A 96 -13.76 -2.11 -9.61
C VAL A 96 -14.14 -3.35 -10.41
N PHE A 97 -13.82 -4.54 -9.92
CA PHE A 97 -14.12 -5.77 -10.64
C PHE A 97 -15.61 -6.13 -10.58
N SER A 98 -16.29 -5.82 -9.47
CA SER A 98 -17.75 -6.01 -9.39
C SER A 98 -18.54 -5.14 -10.36
N ALA A 99 -18.01 -3.96 -10.73
CA ALA A 99 -18.62 -3.12 -11.75
C ALA A 99 -18.23 -3.52 -13.17
N LEU A 100 -17.02 -4.10 -13.35
CA LEU A 100 -16.47 -4.45 -14.65
C LEU A 100 -17.02 -5.77 -15.21
N PHE A 101 -17.41 -6.71 -14.36
CA PHE A 101 -17.88 -8.04 -14.75
C PHE A 101 -19.28 -8.32 -14.23
N ASP A 102 -20.06 -9.09 -14.99
CA ASP A 102 -21.41 -9.51 -14.60
C ASP A 102 -21.43 -10.34 -13.31
N GLN A 103 -20.44 -11.19 -13.13
CA GLN A 103 -20.30 -12.03 -11.95
C GLN A 103 -18.85 -12.07 -11.51
N VAL A 104 -18.62 -11.95 -10.22
CA VAL A 104 -17.29 -12.01 -9.61
C VAL A 104 -17.28 -13.08 -8.52
N THR A 105 -16.26 -13.95 -8.57
CA THR A 105 -16.00 -14.98 -7.56
C THR A 105 -14.59 -14.77 -7.01
N LEU A 106 -14.46 -14.62 -5.68
CA LEU A 106 -13.15 -14.58 -5.03
C LEU A 106 -12.54 -15.96 -5.01
N LEU A 107 -11.28 -16.04 -5.41
CA LEU A 107 -10.50 -17.28 -5.45
C LEU A 107 -9.47 -17.31 -4.33
N GLU A 108 -9.27 -18.49 -3.74
CA GLU A 108 -8.24 -18.69 -2.71
C GLU A 108 -6.89 -19.08 -3.32
N GLN A 109 -6.90 -19.63 -4.55
CA GLN A 109 -5.71 -20.13 -5.23
C GLN A 109 -5.79 -20.02 -6.75
N LEU A 110 -4.61 -20.12 -7.39
CA LEU A 110 -4.47 -20.30 -8.83
C LEU A 110 -3.73 -21.63 -9.11
N PRO A 111 -4.17 -22.41 -10.12
CA PRO A 111 -5.41 -22.26 -10.92
C PRO A 111 -6.67 -22.46 -10.06
N ALA A 112 -7.83 -22.07 -10.61
CA ALA A 112 -9.09 -22.03 -9.87
C ALA A 112 -9.67 -23.41 -9.47
N GLY A 113 -9.03 -24.49 -9.81
CA GLY A 113 -9.48 -25.85 -9.47
C GLY A 113 -10.89 -26.15 -10.01
N GLU A 114 -11.79 -26.65 -9.14
CA GLU A 114 -13.17 -26.97 -9.51
C GLU A 114 -13.98 -25.73 -9.92
N GLN A 115 -13.62 -24.53 -9.44
CA GLN A 115 -14.31 -23.29 -9.80
C GLN A 115 -14.05 -22.88 -11.26
N ALA A 116 -12.99 -23.39 -11.90
CA ALA A 116 -12.64 -23.10 -13.28
C ALA A 116 -13.79 -23.32 -14.26
N ALA A 117 -14.61 -24.35 -14.04
CA ALA A 117 -15.74 -24.69 -14.92
C ALA A 117 -16.81 -23.60 -15.01
N TYR A 118 -16.87 -22.70 -14.05
CA TYR A 118 -17.89 -21.64 -13.96
C TYR A 118 -17.35 -20.24 -14.30
N LEU A 119 -16.06 -20.15 -14.60
CA LEU A 119 -15.41 -18.88 -14.89
C LEU A 119 -15.14 -18.72 -16.39
N ASP A 120 -15.04 -17.49 -16.82
CA ASP A 120 -14.62 -17.12 -18.17
C ASP A 120 -13.17 -16.66 -18.21
N LEU A 121 -12.72 -16.00 -17.14
CA LEU A 121 -11.34 -15.55 -16.94
C LEU A 121 -11.03 -15.39 -15.44
N ILE A 122 -9.76 -15.19 -15.14
CA ILE A 122 -9.28 -14.84 -13.79
C ILE A 122 -8.46 -13.56 -13.87
N VAL A 123 -8.68 -12.64 -12.94
CA VAL A 123 -7.85 -11.43 -12.76
C VAL A 123 -7.09 -11.49 -11.44
N ALA A 124 -5.82 -11.11 -11.49
CA ALA A 124 -4.95 -11.07 -10.32
C ALA A 124 -4.14 -9.76 -10.32
N PRO A 125 -4.50 -8.78 -9.52
CA PRO A 125 -3.72 -7.55 -9.38
C PRO A 125 -2.54 -7.77 -8.43
N GLN A 126 -1.42 -7.09 -8.72
CA GLN A 126 -0.24 -7.02 -7.86
C GLN A 126 0.21 -5.57 -7.73
N LEU A 127 0.58 -5.14 -6.53
CA LEU A 127 1.21 -3.83 -6.33
C LEU A 127 2.73 -4.00 -6.43
N GLU A 128 3.34 -3.44 -7.49
CA GLU A 128 4.76 -3.61 -7.76
C GLU A 128 5.61 -2.49 -7.19
N ARG A 129 5.07 -1.26 -7.19
CA ARG A 129 5.82 -0.07 -6.79
C ARG A 129 4.93 0.92 -6.06
N PHE A 130 5.48 1.48 -5.01
CA PHE A 130 4.91 2.60 -4.27
C PHE A 130 6.02 3.59 -3.96
N GLU A 131 5.81 4.84 -4.31
CA GLU A 131 6.75 5.94 -4.08
C GLU A 131 5.98 7.17 -3.62
N PHE A 132 6.60 7.98 -2.77
CA PHE A 132 5.99 9.23 -2.34
C PHE A 132 7.06 10.32 -2.18
N ASP A 133 6.63 11.58 -2.29
CA ASP A 133 7.47 12.74 -2.01
C ASP A 133 6.80 13.68 -1.02
N ILE A 134 7.59 14.11 -0.04
CA ILE A 134 7.22 15.13 0.94
C ILE A 134 8.08 16.37 0.67
N PRO A 135 7.46 17.53 0.40
CA PRO A 135 8.20 18.71 0.03
C PRO A 135 9.15 19.17 1.15
N ARG A 136 10.42 19.25 0.82
CA ARG A 136 11.48 19.78 1.71
C ARG A 136 11.55 21.31 1.70
N ASN A 137 11.04 21.93 0.64
CA ASN A 137 11.01 23.37 0.47
C ASN A 137 9.61 23.91 0.77
N ARG A 138 9.52 25.05 1.47
CA ARG A 138 8.26 25.71 1.79
C ARG A 138 7.51 26.25 0.56
N ASP A 139 8.20 26.37 -0.58
CA ASP A 139 7.60 26.80 -1.84
C ASP A 139 6.79 25.68 -2.52
N VAL A 140 7.12 24.41 -2.26
CA VAL A 140 6.36 23.26 -2.72
C VAL A 140 5.32 22.92 -1.66
N LYS A 141 4.05 22.99 -2.05
CA LYS A 141 2.91 22.90 -1.12
C LYS A 141 2.14 21.60 -1.21
N PHE A 142 2.71 20.59 -1.84
CA PHE A 142 2.00 19.33 -2.09
C PHE A 142 2.87 18.14 -1.72
N VAL A 143 2.22 17.11 -1.18
CA VAL A 143 2.76 15.75 -1.16
C VAL A 143 2.28 15.03 -2.41
N GLU A 144 3.08 14.12 -2.91
CA GLU A 144 2.81 13.38 -4.13
C GLU A 144 3.02 11.89 -3.88
N VAL A 145 2.21 11.05 -4.50
CA VAL A 145 2.28 9.60 -4.42
C VAL A 145 2.18 9.02 -5.82
N TRP A 146 3.06 8.09 -6.13
CA TRP A 146 3.04 7.27 -7.35
C TRP A 146 2.96 5.82 -6.94
N MET A 147 2.12 5.08 -7.64
CA MET A 147 2.03 3.63 -7.48
C MET A 147 1.86 2.95 -8.82
N GLN A 148 2.37 1.73 -8.89
CA GLN A 148 2.23 0.91 -10.08
C GLN A 148 1.68 -0.44 -9.65
N TYR A 149 0.48 -0.73 -10.13
CA TYR A 149 -0.05 -2.08 -10.13
C TYR A 149 0.33 -2.79 -11.43
N ARG A 150 0.42 -4.12 -11.38
CA ARG A 150 0.39 -4.98 -12.55
C ARG A 150 -0.87 -5.81 -12.50
N LEU A 151 -1.62 -5.80 -13.58
CA LEU A 151 -2.81 -6.62 -13.70
C LEU A 151 -2.49 -7.83 -14.56
N TYR A 152 -2.68 -9.01 -14.01
CA TYR A 152 -2.56 -10.27 -14.71
C TYR A 152 -3.95 -10.81 -15.04
N VAL A 153 -4.13 -11.33 -16.23
CA VAL A 153 -5.36 -11.97 -16.70
C VAL A 153 -5.04 -13.35 -17.22
N TYR A 154 -5.78 -14.34 -16.75
CA TYR A 154 -5.59 -15.73 -17.09
C TYR A 154 -6.90 -16.35 -17.57
N THR A 155 -6.80 -17.41 -18.35
CA THR A 155 -7.89 -18.37 -18.51
C THR A 155 -8.12 -19.12 -17.19
N PRO A 156 -9.29 -19.78 -17.00
CA PRO A 156 -9.58 -20.51 -15.77
C PRO A 156 -8.62 -21.65 -15.43
N ASP A 157 -7.94 -22.22 -16.44
CA ASP A 157 -6.91 -23.24 -16.28
C ASP A 157 -5.52 -22.67 -15.94
N GLY A 158 -5.40 -21.34 -15.86
CA GLY A 158 -4.17 -20.65 -15.50
C GLY A 158 -3.27 -20.24 -16.67
N THR A 159 -3.72 -20.41 -17.92
CA THR A 159 -2.96 -19.93 -19.08
C THR A 159 -3.02 -18.40 -19.14
N PRO A 160 -1.87 -17.69 -19.31
CA PRO A 160 -1.87 -16.24 -19.42
C PRO A 160 -2.63 -15.76 -20.65
N ILE A 161 -3.50 -14.75 -20.47
CA ILE A 161 -4.16 -14.00 -21.55
C ILE A 161 -3.45 -12.69 -21.78
N ALA A 162 -3.21 -11.92 -20.69
CA ALA A 162 -2.63 -10.59 -20.76
C ALA A 162 -1.95 -10.21 -19.44
N GLU A 163 -0.97 -9.31 -19.53
CA GLU A 163 -0.44 -8.59 -18.38
C GLU A 163 -0.05 -7.16 -18.79
N TRP A 164 -0.31 -6.20 -17.91
CA TRP A 164 0.14 -4.83 -18.16
C TRP A 164 0.26 -4.02 -16.86
N PRO A 165 1.16 -3.02 -16.83
CA PRO A 165 1.26 -2.11 -15.70
C PRO A 165 0.13 -1.07 -15.74
N VAL A 166 -0.34 -0.70 -14.56
CA VAL A 166 -1.30 0.38 -14.35
C VAL A 166 -0.73 1.34 -13.31
N THR A 167 -0.49 2.57 -13.71
CA THR A 167 0.05 3.60 -12.84
C THR A 167 -1.09 4.43 -12.26
N GLY A 168 -0.98 4.76 -10.97
CA GLY A 168 -1.80 5.75 -10.30
C GLY A 168 -0.93 6.87 -9.74
N TYR A 169 -1.41 8.09 -9.86
CA TYR A 169 -0.77 9.29 -9.31
C TYR A 169 -1.76 10.05 -8.43
N GLY A 170 -1.28 10.49 -7.27
CA GLY A 170 -2.07 11.27 -6.34
C GLY A 170 -1.30 12.45 -5.77
N LYS A 171 -2.01 13.56 -5.57
CA LYS A 171 -1.45 14.80 -5.06
C LYS A 171 -2.40 15.41 -4.05
N SER A 172 -1.85 15.87 -2.92
CA SER A 172 -2.62 16.53 -1.86
C SER A 172 -1.84 17.72 -1.29
N PRO A 173 -2.50 18.82 -0.89
CA PRO A 173 -1.82 19.91 -0.23
C PRO A 173 -1.08 19.44 1.02
N ALA A 174 0.20 19.81 1.16
CA ALA A 174 0.97 19.52 2.36
C ALA A 174 0.47 20.40 3.52
N SER A 175 0.08 19.78 4.62
CA SER A 175 -0.42 20.47 5.81
C SER A 175 0.37 20.08 7.05
N GLY A 176 0.83 21.08 7.80
CA GLY A 176 1.53 20.89 9.07
C GLY A 176 2.96 20.37 8.93
N SER A 177 3.55 20.03 10.07
CA SER A 177 4.92 19.50 10.17
C SER A 177 5.00 17.99 9.92
N MET A 178 3.88 17.28 10.06
CA MET A 178 3.74 15.85 9.74
C MET A 178 2.55 15.65 8.80
N PRO A 179 2.77 15.56 7.48
CA PRO A 179 1.69 15.54 6.49
C PRO A 179 1.04 14.17 6.35
N ARG A 180 0.72 13.48 7.46
CA ARG A 180 0.08 12.14 7.44
C ARG A 180 -1.23 12.14 6.66
N ASN A 181 -2.12 13.08 6.95
CA ASN A 181 -3.42 13.17 6.28
C ASN A 181 -3.25 13.51 4.80
N SER A 182 -2.28 14.38 4.47
CA SER A 182 -1.98 14.70 3.08
C SER A 182 -1.42 13.50 2.31
N LEU A 183 -0.58 12.68 2.95
CA LEU A 183 -0.09 11.42 2.36
C LEU A 183 -1.21 10.41 2.18
N HIS A 184 -2.08 10.24 3.18
CA HIS A 184 -3.28 9.42 3.06
C HIS A 184 -4.13 9.87 1.85
N ASP A 185 -4.48 11.15 1.76
CA ASP A 185 -5.31 11.68 0.68
C ASP A 185 -4.64 11.52 -0.70
N ALA A 186 -3.33 11.74 -0.80
CA ALA A 186 -2.59 11.53 -2.03
C ALA A 186 -2.59 10.05 -2.42
N THR A 187 -2.41 9.14 -1.47
CA THR A 187 -2.47 7.69 -1.70
C THR A 187 -3.85 7.27 -2.20
N VAL A 188 -4.93 7.72 -1.56
CA VAL A 188 -6.31 7.42 -1.99
C VAL A 188 -6.57 7.92 -3.42
N ARG A 189 -6.05 9.11 -3.77
CA ARG A 189 -6.17 9.65 -5.14
C ARG A 189 -5.42 8.80 -6.16
N ALA A 190 -4.20 8.38 -5.85
CA ALA A 190 -3.41 7.50 -6.71
C ALA A 190 -4.13 6.15 -6.94
N MET A 191 -4.68 5.56 -5.88
CA MET A 191 -5.46 4.32 -5.97
C MET A 191 -6.70 4.49 -6.84
N ARG A 192 -7.45 5.60 -6.68
CA ARG A 192 -8.64 5.90 -7.50
C ARG A 192 -8.29 6.06 -8.97
N GLU A 193 -7.19 6.71 -9.29
CA GLU A 193 -6.74 6.86 -10.67
C GLU A 193 -6.37 5.51 -11.30
N ALA A 194 -5.66 4.65 -10.56
CA ALA A 194 -5.36 3.30 -11.02
C ALA A 194 -6.63 2.48 -11.27
N GLY A 195 -7.59 2.50 -10.32
CA GLY A 195 -8.88 1.81 -10.46
C GLY A 195 -9.70 2.32 -11.64
N ALA A 196 -9.77 3.63 -11.85
CA ALA A 196 -10.44 4.24 -12.99
C ALA A 196 -9.77 3.84 -14.33
N THR A 197 -8.44 3.82 -14.36
CA THR A 197 -7.68 3.41 -15.55
C THR A 197 -7.97 1.94 -15.90
N ILE A 198 -8.01 1.05 -14.93
CA ILE A 198 -8.39 -0.36 -15.15
C ILE A 198 -9.81 -0.44 -15.71
N SER A 199 -10.76 0.22 -15.06
CA SER A 199 -12.17 0.17 -15.43
C SER A 199 -12.42 0.62 -16.86
N ILE A 200 -11.74 1.67 -17.31
CA ILE A 200 -11.92 2.24 -18.65
C ILE A 200 -11.16 1.44 -19.71
N ARG A 201 -9.98 0.93 -19.38
CA ARG A 201 -9.05 0.38 -20.37
C ARG A 201 -9.02 -1.14 -20.43
N PHE A 202 -9.66 -1.87 -19.51
CA PHE A 202 -9.58 -3.32 -19.45
C PHE A 202 -9.92 -3.99 -20.79
N ALA A 203 -11.12 -3.74 -21.33
CA ALA A 203 -11.57 -4.35 -22.58
C ALA A 203 -10.82 -3.87 -23.83
N SER A 204 -10.12 -2.73 -23.75
CA SER A 204 -9.34 -2.16 -24.84
C SER A 204 -7.85 -2.55 -24.82
N GLN A 205 -7.39 -3.26 -23.80
CA GLN A 205 -6.05 -3.84 -23.82
C GLN A 205 -5.92 -4.82 -24.99
N PRO A 206 -4.84 -4.74 -25.78
CA PRO A 206 -4.76 -5.50 -27.05
C PRO A 206 -5.02 -6.99 -26.86
N ASP A 207 -4.32 -7.65 -25.95
CA ASP A 207 -4.42 -9.09 -25.73
C ASP A 207 -5.80 -9.49 -25.17
N VAL A 208 -6.38 -8.67 -24.28
CA VAL A 208 -7.74 -8.90 -23.74
C VAL A 208 -8.78 -8.74 -24.84
N ARG A 209 -8.67 -7.69 -25.66
CA ARG A 209 -9.58 -7.43 -26.78
C ARG A 209 -9.55 -8.58 -27.79
N ASP A 210 -8.36 -9.04 -28.16
CA ASP A 210 -8.19 -10.11 -29.13
C ASP A 210 -8.77 -11.42 -28.58
N TRP A 211 -8.52 -11.75 -27.31
CA TRP A 211 -9.14 -12.87 -26.62
C TRP A 211 -10.68 -12.75 -26.57
N LEU A 212 -11.24 -11.59 -26.27
CA LEU A 212 -12.68 -11.36 -26.28
C LEU A 212 -13.30 -11.61 -27.67
N GLN A 213 -12.62 -11.19 -28.73
CA GLN A 213 -13.06 -11.43 -30.12
C GLN A 213 -13.06 -12.91 -30.47
N GLU A 214 -12.01 -13.66 -30.11
CA GLU A 214 -11.91 -15.09 -30.31
C GLU A 214 -13.05 -15.82 -29.59
N LYS A 215 -13.29 -15.49 -28.31
CA LYS A 215 -14.37 -16.07 -27.50
C LYS A 215 -15.75 -15.79 -28.10
N SER A 216 -15.99 -14.59 -28.61
CA SER A 216 -17.25 -14.21 -29.28
C SER A 216 -17.46 -15.02 -30.56
N ASN A 217 -16.43 -15.16 -31.38
CA ASN A 217 -16.49 -15.93 -32.64
C ASN A 217 -16.76 -17.41 -32.37
N ALA A 218 -16.10 -18.02 -31.36
CA ALA A 218 -16.33 -19.40 -30.96
C ALA A 218 -17.78 -19.64 -30.53
N LYS A 219 -18.37 -18.72 -29.75
CA LYS A 219 -19.76 -18.80 -29.31
C LYS A 219 -20.74 -18.71 -30.49
N THR A 220 -20.45 -17.89 -31.48
CA THR A 220 -21.28 -17.74 -32.69
C THR A 220 -21.28 -18.99 -33.54
N ILE A 221 -20.13 -19.66 -33.70
CA ILE A 221 -20.01 -20.91 -34.45
C ILE A 221 -20.81 -22.04 -33.80
N VAL A 222 -20.74 -22.17 -32.47
CA VAL A 222 -21.49 -23.18 -31.73
C VAL A 222 -23.00 -22.99 -31.88
N ASN A 223 -23.48 -21.74 -31.83
CA ASN A 223 -24.90 -21.42 -31.96
C ASN A 223 -25.42 -21.53 -33.40
N ALA A 224 -24.56 -21.47 -34.41
CA ALA A 224 -24.95 -21.62 -35.84
C ALA A 224 -24.92 -23.07 -36.32
N GLY A 225 -24.30 -23.98 -35.58
CA GLY A 225 -24.19 -25.41 -35.93
C GLY A 225 -25.15 -26.35 -35.21
N GLY A 226 -26.02 -25.85 -34.33
CA GLY A 226 -27.07 -26.58 -33.64
C GLY A 226 -28.45 -26.21 -34.13
#